data_8dd001c7f863e8c9320ccfa949ee2110
#
_entry.id   8dd001c7f863e8c9320ccfa949ee2110
#
_cell.length_a   1.000
_cell.length_b   1.000
_cell.length_c   1.000
_cell.angle_alpha   90.00
_cell.angle_beta   90.00
_cell.angle_gamma   90.00
#
_symmetry.space_group_name_H-M   'P 1'
#
loop_
_entity.id
_entity.type
_entity.pdbx_description
1 polymer ?
#
loop_
_entity_poly.entity_id
_entity_poly.type
_entity_poly.pdbx_seq_one_letter_code
_entity_poly.pdbx_strand_id
1 'polypeptide(L)'
;MSKTIRPILPTLPHLQIKTPFRFLSIGECMVEMAPTAAVGEYQIGFAGDTFNTAWYMRQLRPDVFTRYFSRVGQDAVSDSMLDMMQEAGIDVTHIGRSANYSVGLYLISLKDRERSFSYWRDSSAARQLSQNPAEIKAALKGIGLAYFSGITMAILDDAGRATLLKILSEARAGGTIIAFDSNLRPRLWTNETDMRAAIMAAAEISDIVLPSFEDEATYFGDKSIEATAERYRNAGAKSVIVKNGGGAIYFTHDGGAGLVTPPKGKRIVDTTAAGDSFNAGIFAGLDCAKSMEDLIEFASQISGQVIEQKGALVPLNFGIAESKEGTRLTAEGR
;
A
#
# COMPACT_ATOMS: atom_id res chain seq x y z
N MET A 1 14.69 3.62 37.65
CA MET A 1 15.82 3.24 36.82
C MET A 1 15.30 2.96 35.42
N SER A 2 15.50 3.91 34.52
CA SER A 2 15.06 3.80 33.10
C SER A 2 15.91 2.73 32.41
N LYS A 3 15.30 1.63 32.00
CA LYS A 3 15.97 0.63 31.15
C LYS A 3 15.98 1.19 29.73
N THR A 4 17.14 1.64 29.29
CA THR A 4 17.44 1.98 27.91
C THR A 4 17.24 0.72 27.06
N ILE A 5 16.14 0.70 26.28
CA ILE A 5 15.92 -0.33 25.26
C ILE A 5 16.99 -0.11 24.20
N ARG A 6 17.92 -1.04 24.05
CA ARG A 6 18.86 -1.01 22.92
C ARG A 6 18.06 -1.28 21.64
N PRO A 7 18.13 -0.40 20.64
CA PRO A 7 17.51 -0.71 19.35
C PRO A 7 18.15 -2.00 18.82
N ILE A 8 17.33 -2.97 18.45
CA ILE A 8 17.77 -4.11 17.65
C ILE A 8 18.21 -3.51 16.32
N LEU A 9 19.49 -3.70 15.97
CA LEU A 9 20.02 -3.24 14.68
C LEU A 9 19.18 -3.89 13.58
N PRO A 10 18.69 -3.09 12.61
CA PRO A 10 17.89 -3.63 11.51
C PRO A 10 18.70 -4.68 10.78
N THR A 11 18.13 -5.85 10.60
CA THR A 11 18.74 -6.98 9.89
C THR A 11 18.73 -6.79 8.37
N LEU A 12 18.10 -5.72 7.90
CA LEU A 12 18.10 -5.28 6.50
C LEU A 12 18.93 -3.99 6.36
N PRO A 13 20.29 -4.07 6.38
CA PRO A 13 21.17 -2.91 6.48
C PRO A 13 21.08 -1.94 5.28
N HIS A 14 20.50 -2.39 4.16
CA HIS A 14 20.27 -1.57 2.97
C HIS A 14 18.98 -0.73 3.05
N LEU A 15 18.14 -0.94 4.07
CA LEU A 15 16.88 -0.22 4.32
C LEU A 15 16.88 0.38 5.74
N GLN A 16 17.66 1.44 5.94
CA GLN A 16 17.72 2.12 7.23
C GLN A 16 16.52 3.07 7.39
N ILE A 17 15.53 2.66 8.20
CA ILE A 17 14.38 3.51 8.53
C ILE A 17 14.79 4.52 9.59
N LYS A 18 14.44 5.80 9.37
CA LYS A 18 14.64 6.87 10.36
C LYS A 18 13.83 6.60 11.63
N THR A 19 14.47 6.78 12.76
CA THR A 19 13.82 6.66 14.07
C THR A 19 13.44 8.05 14.61
N PRO A 20 12.20 8.27 15.12
CA PRO A 20 11.10 7.30 15.21
C PRO A 20 10.52 6.95 13.83
N PHE A 21 10.10 5.68 13.66
CA PHE A 21 9.47 5.24 12.41
C PHE A 21 8.14 5.97 12.19
N ARG A 22 8.01 6.61 11.03
CA ARG A 22 6.79 7.31 10.60
C ARG A 22 6.46 6.90 9.18
N PHE A 23 5.22 6.51 8.95
CA PHE A 23 4.71 6.02 7.69
C PHE A 23 3.76 7.02 7.04
N LEU A 24 3.90 7.23 5.73
CA LEU A 24 2.99 8.01 4.90
C LEU A 24 2.50 7.16 3.75
N SER A 25 1.19 7.05 3.57
CA SER A 25 0.58 6.47 2.39
C SER A 25 -0.07 7.56 1.54
N ILE A 26 0.12 7.49 0.20
CA ILE A 26 -0.29 8.53 -0.75
C ILE A 26 -1.18 7.91 -1.83
N GLY A 27 -2.41 8.40 -1.99
CA GLY A 27 -3.30 7.93 -3.05
C GLY A 27 -4.75 8.32 -2.87
N GLU A 28 -5.66 7.51 -3.38
CA GLU A 28 -7.10 7.73 -3.35
C GLU A 28 -7.79 6.74 -2.42
N CYS A 29 -8.67 7.26 -1.57
CA CYS A 29 -9.71 6.51 -0.89
C CYS A 29 -11.05 6.90 -1.52
N MET A 30 -11.90 5.92 -1.79
CA MET A 30 -13.21 6.08 -2.42
C MET A 30 -14.33 5.59 -1.51
N VAL A 31 -15.53 6.06 -1.78
CA VAL A 31 -16.74 5.42 -1.26
C VAL A 31 -16.87 4.04 -1.89
N GLU A 32 -17.00 3.03 -1.06
CA GLU A 32 -17.38 1.67 -1.45
C GLU A 32 -18.89 1.46 -1.20
N MET A 33 -19.64 1.09 -2.22
CA MET A 33 -21.02 0.63 -2.08
C MET A 33 -21.05 -0.90 -2.27
N ALA A 34 -21.13 -1.63 -1.18
CA ALA A 34 -21.21 -3.09 -1.17
C ALA A 34 -22.67 -3.57 -1.03
N PRO A 35 -23.14 -4.52 -1.87
CA PRO A 35 -24.50 -5.01 -1.76
C PRO A 35 -24.69 -5.79 -0.46
N THR A 36 -25.85 -5.58 0.18
CA THR A 36 -26.32 -6.37 1.33
C THR A 36 -27.03 -7.66 0.86
N ALA A 37 -27.60 -8.40 1.80
CA ALA A 37 -28.43 -9.56 1.46
C ALA A 37 -29.78 -9.16 0.84
N ALA A 38 -30.27 -7.94 1.10
CA ALA A 38 -31.53 -7.44 0.56
C ALA A 38 -31.31 -6.77 -0.80
N VAL A 39 -32.14 -7.10 -1.75
CA VAL A 39 -32.08 -6.56 -3.12
C VAL A 39 -32.29 -5.05 -3.12
N GLY A 40 -31.37 -4.32 -3.73
CA GLY A 40 -31.39 -2.85 -3.82
C GLY A 40 -30.84 -2.13 -2.60
N GLU A 41 -30.39 -2.83 -1.57
CA GLU A 41 -29.73 -2.24 -0.42
C GLU A 41 -28.21 -2.36 -0.51
N TYR A 42 -27.52 -1.29 -0.12
CA TYR A 42 -26.06 -1.21 -0.11
C TYR A 42 -25.55 -0.71 1.23
N GLN A 43 -24.46 -1.29 1.69
CA GLN A 43 -23.67 -0.77 2.79
C GLN A 43 -22.63 0.17 2.22
N ILE A 44 -22.51 1.36 2.81
CA ILE A 44 -21.46 2.32 2.46
C ILE A 44 -20.26 2.06 3.36
N GLY A 45 -19.09 2.01 2.75
CA GLY A 45 -17.80 1.96 3.37
C GLY A 45 -16.80 2.85 2.64
N PHE A 46 -15.55 2.81 3.06
CA PHE A 46 -14.47 3.54 2.40
C PHE A 46 -13.30 2.60 2.19
N ALA A 47 -12.75 2.58 0.98
CA ALA A 47 -11.60 1.74 0.63
C ALA A 47 -10.82 2.32 -0.55
N GLY A 48 -9.58 1.88 -0.67
CA GLY A 48 -8.64 2.23 -1.73
C GLY A 48 -7.32 1.54 -1.44
N ASP A 49 -6.55 1.14 -2.44
CA ASP A 49 -5.36 0.32 -2.26
C ASP A 49 -4.35 0.91 -1.24
N THR A 50 -3.99 2.17 -1.42
CA THR A 50 -3.06 2.86 -0.51
C THR A 50 -3.67 3.14 0.85
N PHE A 51 -4.98 3.40 0.91
CA PHE A 51 -5.69 3.56 2.18
C PHE A 51 -5.80 2.24 2.94
N ASN A 52 -6.15 1.13 2.26
CA ASN A 52 -6.19 -0.20 2.85
C ASN A 52 -4.83 -0.54 3.49
N THR A 53 -3.74 -0.27 2.79
CA THR A 53 -2.37 -0.46 3.31
C THR A 53 -2.12 0.39 4.57
N ALA A 54 -2.55 1.66 4.60
CA ALA A 54 -2.42 2.53 5.77
C ALA A 54 -3.26 2.03 6.96
N TRP A 55 -4.47 1.54 6.68
CA TRP A 55 -5.36 1.00 7.69
C TRP A 55 -4.78 -0.27 8.33
N TYR A 56 -4.27 -1.22 7.52
CA TYR A 56 -3.60 -2.42 8.02
C TYR A 56 -2.30 -2.09 8.76
N MET A 57 -1.55 -1.08 8.30
CA MET A 57 -0.37 -0.60 9.03
C MET A 57 -0.72 -0.15 10.45
N ARG A 58 -1.85 0.56 10.63
CA ARG A 58 -2.34 0.95 11.96
C ARG A 58 -2.76 -0.23 12.82
N GLN A 59 -3.37 -1.26 12.24
CA GLN A 59 -3.72 -2.48 12.97
C GLN A 59 -2.47 -3.23 13.47
N LEU A 60 -1.44 -3.32 12.63
CA LEU A 60 -0.21 -4.06 12.91
C LEU A 60 0.74 -3.28 13.83
N ARG A 61 0.85 -1.96 13.64
CA ARG A 61 1.80 -1.07 14.33
C ARG A 61 1.09 0.15 14.92
N PRO A 62 0.29 -0.02 15.98
CA PRO A 62 -0.35 1.10 16.67
C PRO A 62 0.65 2.09 17.30
N ASP A 63 1.91 1.69 17.48
CA ASP A 63 3.04 2.51 17.93
C ASP A 63 3.63 3.41 16.82
N VAL A 64 3.44 3.06 15.54
CA VAL A 64 3.97 3.81 14.40
C VAL A 64 3.01 4.92 14.00
N PHE A 65 3.52 6.15 13.92
CA PHE A 65 2.77 7.26 13.37
C PHE A 65 2.45 7.00 11.90
N THR A 66 1.16 6.92 11.58
CA THR A 66 0.65 6.66 10.22
C THR A 66 -0.12 7.86 9.71
N ARG A 67 0.28 8.41 8.57
CA ARG A 67 -0.36 9.52 7.87
C ARG A 67 -0.92 9.05 6.53
N TYR A 68 -2.06 9.62 6.14
CA TYR A 68 -2.58 9.49 4.79
C TYR A 68 -2.54 10.83 4.07
N PHE A 69 -2.10 10.84 2.81
CA PHE A 69 -2.09 12.02 1.96
C PHE A 69 -2.96 11.80 0.73
N SER A 70 -3.94 12.66 0.57
CA SER A 70 -4.94 12.61 -0.49
C SER A 70 -5.57 14.00 -0.66
N ARG A 71 -6.66 14.06 -1.42
CA ARG A 71 -7.57 15.20 -1.49
C ARG A 71 -9.01 14.70 -1.51
N VAL A 72 -9.89 15.36 -0.73
CA VAL A 72 -11.32 15.04 -0.60
C VAL A 72 -12.17 16.29 -0.86
N GLY A 73 -13.48 16.16 -0.94
CA GLY A 73 -14.41 17.27 -1.10
C GLY A 73 -14.65 18.08 0.18
N GLN A 74 -15.60 19.02 0.12
CA GLN A 74 -16.13 19.81 1.24
C GLN A 74 -17.57 19.39 1.60
N ASP A 75 -17.92 18.15 1.33
CA ASP A 75 -19.24 17.57 1.52
C ASP A 75 -19.24 16.57 2.69
N ALA A 76 -20.44 16.20 3.15
CA ALA A 76 -20.65 15.32 4.31
C ALA A 76 -20.03 13.93 4.14
N VAL A 77 -19.98 13.40 2.91
CA VAL A 77 -19.36 12.09 2.64
C VAL A 77 -17.85 12.16 2.80
N SER A 78 -17.23 13.25 2.32
CA SER A 78 -15.81 13.53 2.54
C SER A 78 -15.48 13.71 4.02
N ASP A 79 -16.37 14.36 4.79
CA ASP A 79 -16.19 14.51 6.25
C ASP A 79 -16.27 13.15 6.93
N SER A 80 -17.27 12.32 6.61
CA SER A 80 -17.41 10.97 7.15
C SER A 80 -16.20 10.07 6.83
N MET A 81 -15.59 10.23 5.65
CA MET A 81 -14.36 9.52 5.29
C MET A 81 -13.20 9.93 6.19
N LEU A 82 -13.03 11.24 6.45
CA LEU A 82 -11.98 11.74 7.32
C LEU A 82 -12.17 11.30 8.77
N ASP A 83 -13.42 11.33 9.26
CA ASP A 83 -13.76 10.87 10.61
C ASP A 83 -13.38 9.39 10.79
N MET A 84 -13.74 8.52 9.83
CA MET A 84 -13.38 7.11 9.85
C MET A 84 -11.86 6.89 9.84
N MET A 85 -11.11 7.66 9.06
CA MET A 85 -9.64 7.59 9.05
C MET A 85 -9.05 8.00 10.41
N GLN A 86 -9.58 9.08 11.03
CA GLN A 86 -9.15 9.55 12.35
C GLN A 86 -9.49 8.54 13.45
N GLU A 87 -10.67 7.94 13.41
CA GLU A 87 -11.08 6.87 14.34
C GLU A 87 -10.15 5.65 14.23
N ALA A 88 -9.67 5.33 13.02
CA ALA A 88 -8.65 4.32 12.81
C ALA A 88 -7.25 4.75 13.29
N GLY A 89 -7.08 5.98 13.80
CA GLY A 89 -5.81 6.52 14.28
C GLY A 89 -4.85 6.93 13.17
N ILE A 90 -5.36 7.26 11.98
CA ILE A 90 -4.58 7.75 10.83
C ILE A 90 -4.58 9.27 10.86
N ASP A 91 -3.41 9.89 10.73
CA ASP A 91 -3.27 11.35 10.65
C ASP A 91 -3.73 11.84 9.26
N VAL A 92 -4.77 12.68 9.27
CA VAL A 92 -5.41 13.28 8.09
C VAL A 92 -5.08 14.77 7.92
N THR A 93 -4.19 15.33 8.74
CA THR A 93 -3.91 16.78 8.79
C THR A 93 -3.40 17.37 7.48
N HIS A 94 -2.88 16.53 6.60
CA HIS A 94 -2.39 16.90 5.28
C HIS A 94 -3.29 16.45 4.12
N ILE A 95 -4.53 16.00 4.40
CA ILE A 95 -5.50 15.75 3.33
C ILE A 95 -6.10 17.08 2.88
N GLY A 96 -5.89 17.40 1.59
CA GLY A 96 -6.41 18.63 1.00
C GLY A 96 -7.93 18.60 0.81
N ARG A 97 -8.56 19.77 0.80
CA ARG A 97 -10.02 19.92 0.56
C ARG A 97 -10.25 20.60 -0.78
N SER A 98 -11.12 20.04 -1.60
CA SER A 98 -11.53 20.60 -2.88
C SER A 98 -12.93 21.21 -2.77
N ALA A 99 -13.09 22.46 -3.26
CA ALA A 99 -14.40 23.08 -3.32
C ALA A 99 -15.26 22.58 -4.52
N ASN A 100 -14.62 21.99 -5.53
CA ASN A 100 -15.27 21.67 -6.80
C ASN A 100 -15.46 20.17 -7.03
N TYR A 101 -14.78 19.32 -6.25
CA TYR A 101 -14.77 17.86 -6.45
C TYR A 101 -15.00 17.16 -5.13
N SER A 102 -15.73 16.04 -5.18
CA SER A 102 -15.94 15.14 -4.05
C SER A 102 -15.00 13.93 -4.12
N VAL A 103 -15.15 12.99 -3.21
CA VAL A 103 -14.46 11.70 -3.26
C VAL A 103 -15.00 10.83 -4.40
N GLY A 104 -14.17 9.96 -4.95
CA GLY A 104 -14.60 8.95 -5.91
C GLY A 104 -15.51 7.91 -5.26
N LEU A 105 -16.31 7.22 -6.10
CA LEU A 105 -17.20 6.15 -5.66
C LEU A 105 -17.04 4.93 -6.55
N TYR A 106 -17.11 3.76 -5.96
CA TYR A 106 -17.37 2.54 -6.72
C TYR A 106 -18.48 1.69 -6.09
N LEU A 107 -19.17 0.98 -6.97
CA LEU A 107 -20.28 0.08 -6.61
C LEU A 107 -19.88 -1.34 -6.96
N ILE A 108 -20.04 -2.25 -6.02
CA ILE A 108 -19.84 -3.68 -6.19
C ILE A 108 -21.15 -4.30 -6.62
N SER A 109 -21.15 -4.94 -7.78
CA SER A 109 -22.27 -5.76 -8.25
C SER A 109 -21.88 -7.24 -8.16
N LEU A 110 -22.83 -8.06 -7.71
CA LEU A 110 -22.68 -9.52 -7.65
C LEU A 110 -23.57 -10.15 -8.71
N LYS A 111 -23.00 -10.85 -9.68
CA LYS A 111 -23.70 -11.67 -10.65
C LYS A 111 -23.10 -13.06 -10.68
N ASP A 112 -23.89 -14.09 -10.46
CA ASP A 112 -23.45 -15.50 -10.46
C ASP A 112 -22.25 -15.78 -9.53
N ARG A 113 -22.17 -15.06 -8.38
CA ARG A 113 -21.08 -15.03 -7.41
C ARG A 113 -19.78 -14.35 -7.91
N GLU A 114 -19.78 -13.82 -9.11
CA GLU A 114 -18.69 -12.99 -9.62
C GLU A 114 -18.90 -11.53 -9.25
N ARG A 115 -17.83 -10.85 -8.89
CA ARG A 115 -17.83 -9.42 -8.58
C ARG A 115 -17.52 -8.62 -9.83
N SER A 116 -18.30 -7.58 -10.06
CA SER A 116 -17.96 -6.53 -11.01
C SER A 116 -18.01 -5.18 -10.31
N PHE A 117 -17.24 -4.23 -10.84
CA PHE A 117 -17.09 -2.91 -10.24
C PHE A 117 -17.48 -1.85 -11.25
N SER A 118 -18.36 -0.95 -10.83
CA SER A 118 -18.69 0.28 -11.55
C SER A 118 -18.08 1.48 -10.82
N TYR A 119 -17.42 2.38 -11.55
CA TYR A 119 -16.64 3.47 -10.97
C TYR A 119 -17.18 4.83 -11.39
N TRP A 120 -17.27 5.76 -10.43
CA TRP A 120 -17.50 7.19 -10.62
C TRP A 120 -16.35 7.93 -9.97
N ARG A 121 -15.25 8.09 -10.68
CA ARG A 121 -14.02 8.68 -10.16
C ARG A 121 -13.33 9.68 -11.08
N ASP A 122 -13.90 9.97 -12.25
CA ASP A 122 -13.30 10.89 -13.22
C ASP A 122 -13.22 12.33 -12.70
N SER A 123 -14.12 12.69 -11.79
CA SER A 123 -14.15 13.96 -11.06
C SER A 123 -13.75 13.82 -9.59
N SER A 124 -13.00 12.80 -9.22
CA SER A 124 -12.53 12.64 -7.84
C SER A 124 -11.54 13.72 -7.44
N ALA A 125 -11.69 14.27 -6.24
CA ALA A 125 -10.78 15.25 -5.66
C ALA A 125 -9.34 14.73 -5.57
N ALA A 126 -9.15 13.42 -5.35
CA ALA A 126 -7.83 12.80 -5.26
C ALA A 126 -7.02 12.92 -6.55
N ARG A 127 -7.64 13.11 -7.72
CA ARG A 127 -6.94 13.40 -8.98
C ARG A 127 -6.14 14.71 -8.95
N GLN A 128 -6.40 15.56 -7.95
CA GLN A 128 -5.75 16.85 -7.73
C GLN A 128 -4.74 16.82 -6.57
N LEU A 129 -4.40 15.65 -6.01
CA LEU A 129 -3.55 15.56 -4.83
C LEU A 129 -2.14 16.15 -5.03
N SER A 130 -1.65 16.24 -6.28
CA SER A 130 -0.33 16.77 -6.63
C SER A 130 -0.33 18.23 -7.10
N GLN A 131 -1.49 18.93 -7.12
CA GLN A 131 -1.59 20.30 -7.60
C GLN A 131 -0.79 21.31 -6.77
N ASN A 132 -0.63 21.03 -5.45
CA ASN A 132 0.15 21.90 -4.58
C ASN A 132 1.41 21.18 -4.08
N PRO A 133 2.57 21.43 -4.68
CA PRO A 133 3.85 20.85 -4.28
C PRO A 133 4.21 21.08 -2.80
N ALA A 134 3.80 22.23 -2.24
CA ALA A 134 4.09 22.56 -0.84
C ALA A 134 3.33 21.64 0.15
N GLU A 135 2.11 21.22 -0.19
CA GLU A 135 1.33 20.29 0.62
C GLU A 135 1.99 18.90 0.67
N ILE A 136 2.48 18.40 -0.48
CA ILE A 136 3.19 17.11 -0.54
C ILE A 136 4.49 17.17 0.30
N LYS A 137 5.27 18.25 0.15
CA LYS A 137 6.51 18.45 0.93
C LYS A 137 6.23 18.54 2.43
N ALA A 138 5.14 19.21 2.81
CA ALA A 138 4.72 19.28 4.21
C ALA A 138 4.30 17.90 4.76
N ALA A 139 3.56 17.13 3.97
CA ALA A 139 3.15 15.77 4.34
C ALA A 139 4.35 14.82 4.53
N LEU A 140 5.41 14.98 3.76
CA LEU A 140 6.63 14.17 3.82
C LEU A 140 7.58 14.56 4.96
N LYS A 141 7.36 15.70 5.62
CA LYS A 141 8.26 16.15 6.68
C LYS A 141 8.30 15.18 7.85
N GLY A 142 9.51 14.67 8.13
CA GLY A 142 9.76 13.73 9.23
C GLY A 142 9.29 12.29 8.94
N ILE A 143 8.89 11.97 7.71
CA ILE A 143 8.49 10.63 7.29
C ILE A 143 9.73 9.76 7.05
N GLY A 144 9.70 8.54 7.58
CA GLY A 144 10.74 7.52 7.37
C GLY A 144 10.48 6.64 6.15
N LEU A 145 9.19 6.35 5.87
CA LEU A 145 8.75 5.57 4.72
C LEU A 145 7.52 6.19 4.09
N ALA A 146 7.58 6.49 2.79
CA ALA A 146 6.45 6.95 1.99
C ALA A 146 6.08 5.89 0.95
N TYR A 147 4.79 5.57 0.87
CA TYR A 147 4.22 4.55 0.00
C TYR A 147 3.21 5.16 -0.98
N PHE A 148 3.24 4.73 -2.22
CA PHE A 148 2.27 5.05 -3.25
C PHE A 148 2.13 3.88 -4.24
N SER A 149 1.18 3.95 -5.16
CA SER A 149 0.90 2.84 -6.08
C SER A 149 0.75 3.30 -7.54
N GLY A 150 0.67 2.32 -8.44
CA GLY A 150 0.33 2.55 -9.84
C GLY A 150 -1.05 3.19 -10.02
N ILE A 151 -2.00 2.94 -9.10
CA ILE A 151 -3.29 3.64 -9.10
C ILE A 151 -3.10 5.13 -8.79
N THR A 152 -2.23 5.46 -7.81
CA THR A 152 -1.88 6.85 -7.52
C THR A 152 -1.33 7.55 -8.76
N MET A 153 -0.46 6.87 -9.52
CA MET A 153 0.06 7.40 -10.78
C MET A 153 -1.03 7.55 -11.84
N ALA A 154 -1.94 6.58 -11.94
CA ALA A 154 -2.98 6.53 -12.97
C ALA A 154 -4.05 7.62 -12.83
N ILE A 155 -4.36 8.05 -11.61
CA ILE A 155 -5.38 9.09 -11.38
C ILE A 155 -4.85 10.50 -11.65
N LEU A 156 -3.54 10.70 -11.71
CA LEU A 156 -2.90 12.00 -11.97
C LEU A 156 -2.74 12.25 -13.47
N ASP A 157 -2.77 13.50 -13.84
CA ASP A 157 -2.30 13.94 -15.17
C ASP A 157 -0.75 13.93 -15.25
N ASP A 158 -0.20 14.17 -16.43
CA ASP A 158 1.25 14.13 -16.65
C ASP A 158 2.02 15.11 -15.76
N ALA A 159 1.50 16.32 -15.59
CA ALA A 159 2.11 17.34 -14.75
C ALA A 159 2.08 16.94 -13.26
N GLY A 160 0.97 16.35 -12.85
CA GLY A 160 0.80 15.81 -11.50
C GLY A 160 1.73 14.65 -11.19
N ARG A 161 1.87 13.69 -12.13
CA ARG A 161 2.84 12.59 -12.04
C ARG A 161 4.26 13.11 -11.91
N ALA A 162 4.66 14.01 -12.80
CA ALA A 162 6.01 14.60 -12.78
C ALA A 162 6.29 15.33 -11.45
N THR A 163 5.31 16.08 -10.93
CA THR A 163 5.41 16.78 -9.65
C THR A 163 5.59 15.81 -8.49
N LEU A 164 4.75 14.76 -8.41
CA LEU A 164 4.81 13.78 -7.34
C LEU A 164 6.15 13.04 -7.35
N LEU A 165 6.56 12.50 -8.51
CA LEU A 165 7.83 11.76 -8.64
C LEU A 165 9.04 12.62 -8.28
N LYS A 166 9.08 13.88 -8.71
CA LYS A 166 10.15 14.82 -8.36
C LYS A 166 10.25 14.99 -6.85
N ILE A 167 9.13 15.24 -6.17
CA ILE A 167 9.13 15.49 -4.72
C ILE A 167 9.49 14.22 -3.95
N LEU A 168 9.02 13.05 -4.37
CA LEU A 168 9.40 11.77 -3.78
C LEU A 168 10.88 11.47 -3.98
N SER A 169 11.44 11.77 -5.17
CA SER A 169 12.88 11.65 -5.42
C SER A 169 13.71 12.58 -4.53
N GLU A 170 13.26 13.84 -4.32
CA GLU A 170 13.87 14.77 -3.35
C GLU A 170 13.82 14.20 -1.92
N ALA A 171 12.69 13.62 -1.52
CA ALA A 171 12.51 13.00 -0.22
C ALA A 171 13.42 11.76 -0.03
N ARG A 172 13.55 10.92 -1.09
CA ARG A 172 14.49 9.78 -1.14
C ARG A 172 15.92 10.25 -0.91
N ALA A 173 16.36 11.28 -1.62
CA ALA A 173 17.68 11.87 -1.44
C ALA A 173 17.89 12.42 -0.02
N GLY A 174 16.82 12.87 0.65
CA GLY A 174 16.79 13.27 2.06
C GLY A 174 16.71 12.09 3.05
N GLY A 175 16.72 10.83 2.56
CA GLY A 175 16.75 9.60 3.35
C GLY A 175 15.36 9.11 3.80
N THR A 176 14.27 9.52 3.15
CA THR A 176 12.97 8.84 3.24
C THR A 176 12.99 7.63 2.32
N ILE A 177 12.62 6.46 2.83
CA ILE A 177 12.46 5.26 2.00
C ILE A 177 11.20 5.44 1.15
N ILE A 178 11.30 5.20 -0.14
CA ILE A 178 10.18 5.24 -1.06
C ILE A 178 9.77 3.82 -1.44
N ALA A 179 8.52 3.46 -1.17
CA ALA A 179 7.93 2.18 -1.53
C ALA A 179 6.84 2.35 -2.59
N PHE A 180 6.80 1.44 -3.54
CA PHE A 180 5.88 1.47 -4.67
C PHE A 180 5.27 0.10 -4.96
N ASP A 181 3.95 0.04 -5.09
CA ASP A 181 3.24 -1.12 -5.65
C ASP A 181 2.82 -0.78 -7.08
N SER A 182 3.25 -1.56 -8.06
CA SER A 182 2.87 -1.35 -9.47
C SER A 182 1.37 -1.38 -9.70
N ASN A 183 0.66 -2.25 -8.99
CA ASN A 183 -0.82 -2.34 -8.92
C ASN A 183 -1.50 -1.89 -10.21
N LEU A 184 -1.18 -2.57 -11.32
CA LEU A 184 -1.58 -2.19 -12.67
C LEU A 184 -3.10 -2.18 -12.80
N ARG A 185 -3.63 -1.11 -13.39
CA ARG A 185 -5.06 -0.96 -13.69
C ARG A 185 -5.23 -0.34 -15.07
N PRO A 186 -5.10 -1.11 -16.16
CA PRO A 186 -5.08 -0.59 -17.53
C PRO A 186 -6.26 0.34 -17.87
N ARG A 187 -7.43 0.08 -17.28
CA ARG A 187 -8.64 0.89 -17.50
C ARG A 187 -8.51 2.35 -17.02
N LEU A 188 -7.51 2.66 -16.21
CA LEU A 188 -7.26 4.03 -15.73
C LEU A 188 -6.29 4.81 -16.63
N TRP A 189 -5.74 4.16 -17.66
CA TRP A 189 -4.76 4.73 -18.56
C TRP A 189 -5.32 4.94 -19.95
N THR A 190 -4.81 5.95 -20.66
CA THR A 190 -5.18 6.21 -22.05
C THR A 190 -4.75 5.06 -22.96
N ASN A 191 -3.58 4.48 -22.68
CA ASN A 191 -3.02 3.34 -23.37
C ASN A 191 -1.96 2.62 -22.50
N GLU A 192 -1.60 1.40 -22.88
CA GLU A 192 -0.64 0.59 -22.15
C GLU A 192 0.80 1.12 -22.20
N THR A 193 1.17 1.85 -23.25
CA THR A 193 2.51 2.44 -23.38
C THR A 193 2.74 3.50 -22.32
N ASP A 194 1.78 4.41 -22.14
CA ASP A 194 1.83 5.43 -21.09
C ASP A 194 1.81 4.81 -19.70
N MET A 195 0.98 3.77 -19.50
CA MET A 195 0.97 3.00 -18.26
C MET A 195 2.37 2.46 -17.94
N ARG A 196 2.97 1.68 -18.85
CA ARG A 196 4.29 1.10 -18.66
C ARG A 196 5.36 2.14 -18.39
N ALA A 197 5.35 3.25 -19.13
CA ALA A 197 6.32 4.34 -18.94
C ALA A 197 6.18 4.96 -17.53
N ALA A 198 4.96 5.25 -17.09
CA ALA A 198 4.71 5.84 -15.78
C ALA A 198 5.07 4.89 -14.61
N ILE A 199 4.77 3.59 -14.76
CA ILE A 199 5.14 2.57 -13.77
C ILE A 199 6.66 2.45 -13.65
N MET A 200 7.39 2.42 -14.77
CA MET A 200 8.85 2.35 -14.73
C MET A 200 9.48 3.62 -14.17
N ALA A 201 8.93 4.80 -14.46
CA ALA A 201 9.38 6.07 -13.88
C ALA A 201 9.15 6.10 -12.34
N ALA A 202 8.05 5.53 -11.85
CA ALA A 202 7.79 5.38 -10.42
C ALA A 202 8.77 4.39 -9.77
N ALA A 203 9.08 3.29 -10.43
CA ALA A 203 10.03 2.30 -9.95
C ALA A 203 11.47 2.86 -9.83
N GLU A 204 11.90 3.70 -10.78
CA GLU A 204 13.23 4.33 -10.79
C GLU A 204 13.52 5.14 -9.53
N ILE A 205 12.50 5.81 -8.98
CA ILE A 205 12.66 6.63 -7.77
C ILE A 205 12.33 5.86 -6.48
N SER A 206 12.04 4.56 -6.56
CA SER A 206 11.63 3.75 -5.41
C SER A 206 12.77 2.90 -4.86
N ASP A 207 12.80 2.73 -3.54
CA ASP A 207 13.73 1.82 -2.86
C ASP A 207 13.15 0.41 -2.79
N ILE A 208 11.82 0.29 -2.56
CA ILE A 208 11.09 -0.97 -2.46
C ILE A 208 10.01 -1.00 -3.52
N VAL A 209 9.97 -2.06 -4.34
CA VAL A 209 8.91 -2.28 -5.34
C VAL A 209 8.22 -3.62 -5.07
N LEU A 210 6.87 -3.60 -5.08
CA LEU A 210 6.02 -4.73 -4.68
C LEU A 210 5.06 -5.14 -5.83
N PRO A 211 5.57 -5.62 -6.98
CA PRO A 211 4.74 -5.96 -8.12
C PRO A 211 3.96 -7.26 -7.92
N SER A 212 2.87 -7.44 -8.71
CA SER A 212 2.11 -8.68 -8.83
C SER A 212 2.43 -9.36 -10.15
N PHE A 213 3.00 -10.56 -10.10
CA PHE A 213 3.53 -11.26 -11.30
C PHE A 213 2.48 -11.44 -12.42
N GLU A 214 1.24 -11.75 -12.09
CA GLU A 214 0.17 -11.92 -13.07
C GLU A 214 -0.02 -10.67 -13.94
N ASP A 215 -0.04 -9.48 -13.32
CA ASP A 215 -0.14 -8.21 -14.02
C ASP A 215 1.12 -7.95 -14.85
N GLU A 216 2.31 -8.19 -14.29
CA GLU A 216 3.58 -7.94 -14.95
C GLU A 216 3.80 -8.87 -16.16
N ALA A 217 3.45 -10.14 -16.03
CA ALA A 217 3.48 -11.10 -17.14
C ALA A 217 2.53 -10.67 -18.27
N THR A 218 1.36 -10.15 -17.91
CA THR A 218 0.33 -9.73 -18.88
C THR A 218 0.75 -8.47 -19.63
N TYR A 219 1.20 -7.44 -18.93
CA TYR A 219 1.37 -6.10 -19.50
C TYR A 219 2.82 -5.75 -19.85
N PHE A 220 3.81 -6.36 -19.20
CA PHE A 220 5.22 -6.20 -19.55
C PHE A 220 5.78 -7.42 -20.31
N GLY A 221 5.07 -8.53 -20.29
CA GLY A 221 5.49 -9.76 -20.97
C GLY A 221 6.58 -10.55 -20.24
N ASP A 222 6.76 -10.30 -18.95
CA ASP A 222 7.73 -10.99 -18.12
C ASP A 222 7.45 -12.49 -18.09
N LYS A 223 8.49 -13.31 -18.22
CA LYS A 223 8.33 -14.77 -18.36
C LYS A 223 8.43 -15.52 -17.04
N SER A 224 8.92 -14.86 -15.99
CA SER A 224 9.03 -15.41 -14.64
C SER A 224 9.05 -14.30 -13.58
N ILE A 225 8.87 -14.72 -12.32
CA ILE A 225 8.96 -13.80 -11.18
C ILE A 225 10.35 -13.19 -11.04
N GLU A 226 11.40 -13.92 -11.43
CA GLU A 226 12.78 -13.44 -11.45
C GLU A 226 12.97 -12.36 -12.52
N ALA A 227 12.40 -12.56 -13.73
CA ALA A 227 12.47 -11.57 -14.81
C ALA A 227 11.78 -10.26 -14.42
N THR A 228 10.63 -10.34 -13.74
CA THR A 228 9.95 -9.17 -13.15
C THR A 228 10.87 -8.44 -12.17
N ALA A 229 11.48 -9.17 -11.24
CA ALA A 229 12.36 -8.60 -10.25
C ALA A 229 13.60 -7.94 -10.89
N GLU A 230 14.21 -8.60 -11.88
CA GLU A 230 15.35 -8.08 -12.63
C GLU A 230 15.01 -6.76 -13.34
N ARG A 231 13.87 -6.67 -14.00
CA ARG A 231 13.41 -5.44 -14.67
C ARG A 231 13.31 -4.27 -13.70
N TYR A 232 12.72 -4.46 -12.51
CA TYR A 232 12.61 -3.41 -11.51
C TYR A 232 13.95 -3.10 -10.83
N ARG A 233 14.82 -4.09 -10.62
CA ARG A 233 16.19 -3.86 -10.14
C ARG A 233 17.00 -3.03 -11.14
N ASN A 234 16.89 -3.33 -12.41
CA ASN A 234 17.56 -2.57 -13.49
C ASN A 234 17.02 -1.13 -13.61
N ALA A 235 15.77 -0.88 -13.21
CA ALA A 235 15.21 0.46 -13.11
C ALA A 235 15.75 1.27 -11.92
N GLY A 236 16.39 0.65 -10.92
CA GLY A 236 16.99 1.34 -9.77
C GLY A 236 16.37 1.02 -8.39
N ALA A 237 15.41 0.09 -8.33
CA ALA A 237 14.87 -0.39 -7.06
C ALA A 237 15.95 -1.13 -6.24
N LYS A 238 16.05 -0.85 -4.93
CA LYS A 238 17.00 -1.54 -4.03
C LYS A 238 16.49 -2.89 -3.55
N SER A 239 15.18 -3.03 -3.45
CA SER A 239 14.51 -4.28 -3.07
C SER A 239 13.28 -4.46 -3.94
N VAL A 240 13.07 -5.67 -4.42
CA VAL A 240 11.86 -6.05 -5.17
C VAL A 240 11.29 -7.30 -4.54
N ILE A 241 9.99 -7.30 -4.27
CA ILE A 241 9.26 -8.45 -3.72
C ILE A 241 8.10 -8.73 -4.67
N VAL A 242 8.23 -9.77 -5.50
CA VAL A 242 7.26 -10.13 -6.54
C VAL A 242 6.20 -11.04 -5.94
N LYS A 243 5.01 -10.48 -5.72
CA LYS A 243 3.82 -11.22 -5.29
C LYS A 243 3.34 -12.15 -6.42
N ASN A 244 2.92 -13.37 -6.08
CA ASN A 244 2.51 -14.38 -7.08
C ASN A 244 1.23 -15.13 -6.65
N GLY A 245 0.22 -14.39 -6.22
CA GLY A 245 -1.02 -14.96 -5.69
C GLY A 245 -0.74 -15.99 -4.60
N GLY A 246 -1.21 -17.25 -4.78
CA GLY A 246 -0.90 -18.36 -3.87
C GLY A 246 0.41 -19.10 -4.18
N GLY A 247 1.18 -18.65 -5.18
CA GLY A 247 2.47 -19.22 -5.57
C GLY A 247 3.64 -18.67 -4.77
N ALA A 248 4.85 -19.16 -5.10
CA ALA A 248 6.07 -18.68 -4.45
C ALA A 248 6.30 -17.18 -4.73
N ILE A 249 6.67 -16.45 -3.71
CA ILE A 249 7.03 -15.03 -3.74
C ILE A 249 8.55 -14.96 -3.91
N TYR A 250 9.00 -14.26 -4.95
CA TYR A 250 10.42 -14.02 -5.18
C TYR A 250 10.81 -12.67 -4.63
N PHE A 251 11.96 -12.60 -3.97
CA PHE A 251 12.53 -11.33 -3.55
C PHE A 251 14.00 -11.20 -3.98
N THR A 252 14.42 -9.96 -4.18
CA THR A 252 15.83 -9.62 -4.41
C THR A 252 16.17 -8.27 -3.80
N HIS A 253 17.39 -8.14 -3.27
CA HIS A 253 17.95 -6.91 -2.73
C HIS A 253 19.49 -6.94 -2.83
N ASP A 254 20.18 -5.90 -2.36
CA ASP A 254 21.65 -5.83 -2.45
C ASP A 254 22.39 -6.95 -1.68
N GLY A 255 21.74 -7.59 -0.70
CA GLY A 255 22.29 -8.68 0.09
C GLY A 255 21.99 -10.08 -0.44
N GLY A 256 21.18 -10.23 -1.53
CA GLY A 256 20.83 -11.52 -2.06
C GLY A 256 19.42 -11.59 -2.68
N ALA A 257 19.00 -12.81 -2.98
CA ALA A 257 17.70 -13.12 -3.52
C ALA A 257 17.22 -14.46 -2.95
N GLY A 258 15.91 -14.67 -2.94
CA GLY A 258 15.32 -15.92 -2.45
C GLY A 258 13.86 -16.09 -2.85
N LEU A 259 13.31 -17.23 -2.43
CA LEU A 259 11.92 -17.61 -2.63
C LEU A 259 11.28 -17.94 -1.29
N VAL A 260 10.07 -17.43 -1.09
CA VAL A 260 9.22 -17.78 0.06
C VAL A 260 7.92 -18.36 -0.46
N THR A 261 7.56 -19.55 0.00
CA THR A 261 6.26 -20.16 -0.33
C THR A 261 5.27 -19.77 0.76
N PRO A 262 4.22 -19.01 0.43
CA PRO A 262 3.20 -18.65 1.42
C PRO A 262 2.57 -19.88 2.06
N PRO A 263 2.18 -19.82 3.34
CA PRO A 263 1.40 -20.90 3.95
C PRO A 263 0.09 -21.08 3.17
N LYS A 264 -0.31 -22.32 2.92
CA LYS A 264 -1.58 -22.59 2.25
C LYS A 264 -2.73 -22.07 3.10
N GLY A 265 -3.50 -21.13 2.56
CA GLY A 265 -4.70 -20.58 3.19
C GLY A 265 -5.73 -21.69 3.45
N LYS A 266 -6.50 -21.55 4.53
CA LYS A 266 -7.54 -22.54 4.88
C LYS A 266 -8.75 -22.43 3.96
N ARG A 267 -9.23 -21.22 3.71
CA ARG A 267 -10.41 -20.95 2.86
C ARG A 267 -10.34 -19.55 2.28
N ILE A 268 -10.35 -19.45 0.97
CA ILE A 268 -10.46 -18.16 0.29
C ILE A 268 -11.94 -17.77 0.24
N VAL A 269 -12.27 -16.65 0.90
CA VAL A 269 -13.61 -16.03 0.90
C VAL A 269 -13.64 -14.83 -0.02
N ASP A 270 -12.61 -13.97 0.06
CA ASP A 270 -12.53 -12.71 -0.65
C ASP A 270 -11.07 -12.28 -0.80
N THR A 271 -10.60 -12.06 -2.01
CA THR A 271 -9.20 -11.64 -2.28
C THR A 271 -9.01 -10.12 -2.26
N THR A 272 -10.07 -9.35 -1.97
CA THR A 272 -9.99 -7.89 -1.84
C THR A 272 -8.96 -7.51 -0.77
N ALA A 273 -8.12 -6.54 -1.09
CA ALA A 273 -7.03 -6.05 -0.23
C ALA A 273 -5.97 -7.08 0.20
N ALA A 274 -5.90 -8.28 -0.45
CA ALA A 274 -4.84 -9.24 -0.17
C ALA A 274 -3.44 -8.65 -0.41
N GLY A 275 -3.23 -7.95 -1.54
CA GLY A 275 -2.00 -7.24 -1.85
C GLY A 275 -1.73 -6.08 -0.90
N ASP A 276 -2.76 -5.30 -0.57
CA ASP A 276 -2.64 -4.12 0.30
C ASP A 276 -2.24 -4.52 1.72
N SER A 277 -2.85 -5.58 2.25
CA SER A 277 -2.52 -6.13 3.58
C SER A 277 -1.15 -6.80 3.61
N PHE A 278 -0.74 -7.46 2.53
CA PHE A 278 0.62 -7.96 2.37
C PHE A 278 1.63 -6.81 2.42
N ASN A 279 1.41 -5.75 1.65
CA ASN A 279 2.27 -4.56 1.64
C ASN A 279 2.38 -3.95 3.04
N ALA A 280 1.25 -3.84 3.77
CA ALA A 280 1.26 -3.38 5.16
C ALA A 280 2.09 -4.29 6.07
N GLY A 281 2.01 -5.61 5.90
CA GLY A 281 2.84 -6.59 6.62
C GLY A 281 4.33 -6.38 6.36
N ILE A 282 4.72 -6.16 5.10
CA ILE A 282 6.11 -5.81 4.75
C ILE A 282 6.54 -4.53 5.49
N PHE A 283 5.78 -3.44 5.38
CA PHE A 283 6.14 -2.15 5.99
C PHE A 283 6.18 -2.22 7.52
N ALA A 284 5.24 -2.94 8.13
CA ALA A 284 5.17 -3.10 9.58
C ALA A 284 6.37 -3.84 10.17
N GLY A 285 6.96 -4.75 9.41
CA GLY A 285 8.07 -5.59 9.87
C GLY A 285 9.46 -5.08 9.51
N LEU A 286 9.60 -4.01 8.71
CA LEU A 286 10.90 -3.57 8.18
C LEU A 286 11.95 -3.24 9.24
N ASP A 287 11.55 -2.74 10.41
CA ASP A 287 12.45 -2.33 11.50
C ASP A 287 12.67 -3.44 12.55
N CYS A 288 12.01 -4.60 12.40
CA CYS A 288 12.08 -5.67 13.40
C CYS A 288 12.25 -7.09 12.83
N ALA A 289 12.15 -7.30 11.51
CA ALA A 289 12.38 -8.59 10.89
C ALA A 289 13.87 -9.00 10.95
N LYS A 290 14.14 -10.29 11.07
CA LYS A 290 15.50 -10.83 11.12
C LYS A 290 16.05 -11.14 9.74
N SER A 291 15.18 -11.42 8.76
CA SER A 291 15.51 -11.69 7.36
C SER A 291 14.38 -11.25 6.44
N MET A 292 14.62 -11.24 5.14
CA MET A 292 13.59 -11.01 4.14
C MET A 292 12.57 -12.15 4.11
N GLU A 293 13.00 -13.37 4.36
CA GLU A 293 12.15 -14.53 4.45
C GLU A 293 11.15 -14.39 5.60
N ASP A 294 11.62 -14.09 6.82
CA ASP A 294 10.77 -13.85 8.01
C ASP A 294 9.75 -12.74 7.73
N LEU A 295 10.19 -11.66 7.06
CA LEU A 295 9.35 -10.52 6.72
C LEU A 295 8.24 -10.90 5.74
N ILE A 296 8.57 -11.65 4.69
CA ILE A 296 7.63 -12.11 3.67
C ILE A 296 6.67 -13.17 4.24
N GLU A 297 7.15 -14.06 5.10
CA GLU A 297 6.30 -15.02 5.79
C GLU A 297 5.27 -14.33 6.67
N PHE A 298 5.69 -13.33 7.46
CA PHE A 298 4.79 -12.51 8.26
C PHE A 298 3.74 -11.80 7.38
N ALA A 299 4.16 -11.10 6.32
CA ALA A 299 3.25 -10.43 5.40
C ALA A 299 2.25 -11.40 4.73
N SER A 300 2.71 -12.61 4.40
CA SER A 300 1.87 -13.67 3.84
C SER A 300 0.82 -14.18 4.83
N GLN A 301 1.16 -14.27 6.12
CA GLN A 301 0.20 -14.64 7.16
C GLN A 301 -0.88 -13.57 7.34
N ILE A 302 -0.51 -12.29 7.26
CA ILE A 302 -1.46 -11.18 7.32
C ILE A 302 -2.44 -11.25 6.15
N SER A 303 -1.92 -11.32 4.92
CA SER A 303 -2.77 -11.42 3.74
C SER A 303 -3.63 -12.69 3.74
N GLY A 304 -3.10 -13.79 4.26
CA GLY A 304 -3.83 -15.04 4.47
C GLY A 304 -5.06 -14.91 5.37
N GLN A 305 -4.97 -14.11 6.46
CA GLN A 305 -6.15 -13.82 7.31
C GLN A 305 -7.17 -12.92 6.63
N VAL A 306 -6.69 -11.96 5.84
CA VAL A 306 -7.58 -11.03 5.12
C VAL A 306 -8.45 -11.78 4.12
N ILE A 307 -7.87 -12.68 3.33
CA ILE A 307 -8.61 -13.43 2.31
C ILE A 307 -9.60 -14.46 2.87
N GLU A 308 -9.53 -14.79 4.16
CA GLU A 308 -10.50 -15.66 4.84
C GLU A 308 -11.78 -14.92 5.26
N GLN A 309 -11.85 -13.60 5.08
CA GLN A 309 -12.96 -12.74 5.47
C GLN A 309 -13.49 -11.96 4.26
N LYS A 310 -14.69 -11.38 4.39
CA LYS A 310 -15.33 -10.57 3.33
C LYS A 310 -15.03 -9.08 3.55
N GLY A 311 -14.60 -8.39 2.50
CA GLY A 311 -14.41 -6.93 2.49
C GLY A 311 -12.95 -6.50 2.42
N ALA A 312 -12.73 -5.22 2.18
CA ALA A 312 -11.39 -4.65 2.02
C ALA A 312 -10.70 -4.37 3.36
N LEU A 313 -11.45 -4.01 4.39
CA LEU A 313 -10.96 -3.68 5.73
C LEU A 313 -11.52 -4.67 6.73
N VAL A 314 -10.72 -5.66 7.09
CA VAL A 314 -11.12 -6.72 8.02
C VAL A 314 -10.23 -6.70 9.27
N PRO A 315 -10.81 -6.85 10.48
CA PRO A 315 -10.01 -6.88 11.70
C PRO A 315 -8.99 -8.01 11.68
N LEU A 316 -7.76 -7.69 12.08
CA LEU A 316 -6.68 -8.67 12.20
C LEU A 316 -6.59 -9.18 13.65
N ASN A 317 -6.32 -10.47 13.79
CA ASN A 317 -6.05 -11.10 15.08
C ASN A 317 -4.54 -11.20 15.36
N PHE A 318 -3.77 -10.23 14.86
CA PHE A 318 -2.33 -10.15 15.05
C PHE A 318 -1.92 -8.81 15.63
N GLY A 319 -0.82 -8.85 16.35
CA GLY A 319 -0.06 -7.69 16.76
C GLY A 319 1.42 -8.04 16.73
N ILE A 320 2.25 -7.03 16.61
CA ILE A 320 3.67 -7.20 16.93
C ILE A 320 3.75 -7.20 18.47
N ALA A 321 3.92 -8.38 19.06
CA ALA A 321 4.02 -8.48 20.51
C ALA A 321 5.37 -7.92 20.98
N GLU A 322 5.35 -7.02 21.96
CA GLU A 322 6.55 -6.70 22.75
C GLU A 322 6.94 -7.94 23.57
N SER A 323 7.95 -8.67 23.13
CA SER A 323 8.53 -9.72 23.96
C SER A 323 9.53 -9.13 24.95
N LYS A 324 9.70 -9.77 26.12
CA LYS A 324 10.72 -9.38 27.12
C LYS A 324 12.16 -9.45 26.58
N GLU A 325 12.37 -10.03 25.40
CA GLU A 325 13.67 -10.20 24.72
C GLU A 325 13.84 -9.36 23.44
N GLY A 326 12.93 -8.43 23.17
CA GLY A 326 12.90 -7.61 21.94
C GLY A 326 11.65 -7.89 21.11
N THR A 327 11.31 -6.96 20.21
CA THR A 327 10.13 -7.04 19.34
C THR A 327 10.26 -8.28 18.43
N ARG A 328 9.34 -9.22 18.52
CA ARG A 328 9.26 -10.38 17.62
C ARG A 328 8.00 -10.28 16.77
N LEU A 329 8.12 -10.65 15.50
CA LEU A 329 6.97 -10.92 14.66
C LEU A 329 6.34 -12.24 15.17
N THR A 330 5.19 -12.16 15.82
CA THR A 330 4.46 -13.37 16.27
C THR A 330 3.08 -13.40 15.66
N ALA A 331 2.74 -14.53 15.10
CA ALA A 331 1.42 -14.89 14.64
C ALA A 331 0.85 -15.94 15.61
N GLU A 332 0.42 -15.51 16.79
CA GLU A 332 -0.36 -16.41 17.66
C GLU A 332 -1.85 -16.14 17.41
N GLY A 333 -2.46 -17.02 16.60
CA GLY A 333 -3.91 -17.14 16.52
C GLY A 333 -4.44 -17.83 17.79
N ARG A 334 -5.38 -17.19 18.48
CA ARG A 334 -6.27 -17.87 19.44
C ARG A 334 -7.51 -18.38 18.74
#